data_905f538f6b7f356614baf91618dacf74
#
_entry.id   905f538f6b7f356614baf91618dacf74
#
_cell.length_a   1.000
_cell.length_b   1.000
_cell.length_c   1.000
_cell.angle_alpha   90.00
_cell.angle_beta   90.00
_cell.angle_gamma   90.00
#
_symmetry.space_group_name_H-M   'P 1'
#
loop_
_entity.id
_entity.type
_entity.pdbx_description
1 polymer ?
#
loop_
_entity_poly.entity_id
_entity_poly.type
_entity_poly.pdbx_seq_one_letter_code
_entity_poly.pdbx_strand_id
1 'polypeptide(L)'
;MYDLDQTIKERHSTRKFLSQPVPRALLDQALALAQLAPSNSNTQPWQMVFAEGVRRDRLQEALLKQAKLMPLTSSVTPLPEALQHHRRELGRQVYGSMGIARDDQKGRMSAVMRNYEFFGAPTVGIVCMDKDLGFADALGVGIIEASTTRNPSTL
;
A
#
# COMPACT_ATOMS: atom_id res chain seq x y z
N MET A 1 -17.12 19.43 2.29
CA MET A 1 -17.45 18.01 2.04
C MET A 1 -16.88 17.67 0.67
N TYR A 2 -15.94 16.73 0.59
CA TYR A 2 -15.43 16.28 -0.71
C TYR A 2 -16.54 15.51 -1.43
N ASP A 3 -16.79 15.84 -2.68
CA ASP A 3 -17.67 15.06 -3.49
C ASP A 3 -16.96 13.78 -4.00
N LEU A 4 -17.71 12.79 -4.46
CA LEU A 4 -17.16 11.51 -4.91
C LEU A 4 -16.19 11.71 -6.08
N ASP A 5 -16.50 12.57 -7.02
CA ASP A 5 -15.69 12.84 -8.20
C ASP A 5 -14.33 13.42 -7.82
N GLN A 6 -14.30 14.35 -6.87
CA GLN A 6 -13.06 14.93 -6.35
C GLN A 6 -12.23 13.88 -5.64
N THR A 7 -12.85 13.03 -4.80
CA THR A 7 -12.17 11.95 -4.11
C THR A 7 -11.50 10.97 -5.07
N ILE A 8 -12.17 10.61 -6.16
CA ILE A 8 -11.63 9.70 -7.17
C ILE A 8 -10.45 10.37 -7.92
N LYS A 9 -10.60 11.63 -8.32
CA LYS A 9 -9.58 12.37 -9.10
C LYS A 9 -8.31 12.62 -8.28
N GLU A 10 -8.44 12.90 -7.00
CA GLU A 10 -7.31 13.22 -6.11
C GLU A 10 -6.63 11.98 -5.52
N ARG A 11 -7.25 10.80 -5.62
CA ARG A 11 -6.63 9.57 -5.13
C ARG A 11 -5.31 9.28 -5.86
N HIS A 12 -4.24 9.18 -5.13
CA HIS A 12 -2.92 8.79 -5.63
C HIS A 12 -2.19 7.87 -4.65
N SER A 13 -1.12 7.23 -5.10
CA SER A 13 -0.28 6.39 -4.24
C SER A 13 0.66 7.26 -3.42
N THR A 14 0.34 7.48 -2.16
CA THR A 14 1.17 8.25 -1.22
C THR A 14 2.43 7.46 -0.86
N ARG A 15 3.61 8.09 -0.98
CA ARG A 15 4.93 7.49 -0.69
C ARG A 15 5.79 8.32 0.26
N LYS A 16 5.14 9.20 1.02
CA LYS A 16 5.75 9.96 2.10
C LYS A 16 4.65 10.34 3.08
N PHE A 17 4.74 9.85 4.29
CA PHE A 17 3.78 10.12 5.36
C PHE A 17 4.39 11.00 6.43
N LEU A 18 3.55 11.71 7.17
CA LEU A 18 3.93 12.40 8.39
C LEU A 18 4.16 11.38 9.50
N SER A 19 5.02 11.70 10.45
CA SER A 19 5.29 10.85 11.63
C SER A 19 4.21 10.96 12.72
N GLN A 20 3.22 11.83 12.52
CA GLN A 20 2.15 12.05 13.48
C GLN A 20 1.28 10.80 13.62
N PRO A 21 1.07 10.29 14.85
CA PRO A 21 0.18 9.15 15.08
C PRO A 21 -1.23 9.39 14.57
N VAL A 22 -1.84 8.36 14.02
CA VAL A 22 -3.25 8.41 13.59
C VAL A 22 -4.14 8.20 14.81
N PRO A 23 -5.06 9.13 15.13
CA PRO A 23 -6.01 8.94 16.24
C PRO A 23 -6.86 7.68 16.02
N ARG A 24 -6.97 6.86 17.04
CA ARG A 24 -7.73 5.60 17.00
C ARG A 24 -9.15 5.78 16.47
N ALA A 25 -9.84 6.84 16.90
CA ALA A 25 -11.20 7.14 16.45
C ALA A 25 -11.32 7.33 14.93
N LEU A 26 -10.32 7.95 14.29
CA LEU A 26 -10.29 8.12 12.84
C LEU A 26 -10.08 6.80 12.12
N LEU A 27 -9.20 5.95 12.65
CA LEU A 27 -8.98 4.62 12.11
C LEU A 27 -10.25 3.77 12.20
N ASP A 28 -10.94 3.80 13.35
CA ASP A 28 -12.19 3.07 13.55
C ASP A 28 -13.30 3.57 12.62
N GLN A 29 -13.41 4.88 12.37
CA GLN A 29 -14.35 5.45 11.40
C GLN A 29 -14.03 5.00 9.96
N ALA A 30 -12.77 5.04 9.57
CA ALA A 30 -12.35 4.59 8.24
C ALA A 30 -12.66 3.10 8.03
N LEU A 31 -12.40 2.27 9.03
CA LEU A 31 -12.71 0.84 9.00
C LEU A 31 -14.21 0.56 8.94
N ALA A 32 -15.01 1.27 9.72
CA ALA A 32 -16.47 1.13 9.69
C ALA A 32 -17.03 1.42 8.29
N LEU A 33 -16.51 2.44 7.60
CA LEU A 33 -16.88 2.74 6.22
C LEU A 33 -16.38 1.68 5.24
N ALA A 34 -15.13 1.22 5.41
CA ALA A 34 -14.55 0.22 4.54
C ALA A 34 -15.27 -1.13 4.63
N GLN A 35 -15.78 -1.50 5.79
CA GLN A 35 -16.58 -2.73 5.99
C GLN A 35 -17.90 -2.77 5.22
N LEU A 36 -18.35 -1.64 4.68
CA LEU A 36 -19.49 -1.58 3.77
C LEU A 36 -19.14 -2.06 2.35
N ALA A 37 -17.90 -2.42 2.10
CA ALA A 37 -17.46 -2.95 0.82
C ALA A 37 -18.19 -4.25 0.48
N PRO A 38 -18.64 -4.45 -0.78
CA PRO A 38 -19.26 -5.69 -1.19
C PRO A 38 -18.23 -6.83 -1.27
N SER A 39 -18.70 -8.06 -1.05
CA SER A 39 -17.89 -9.27 -1.25
C SER A 39 -18.73 -10.38 -1.87
N ASN A 40 -18.06 -11.37 -2.47
CA ASN A 40 -18.72 -12.55 -3.01
C ASN A 40 -19.57 -13.22 -1.94
N SER A 41 -20.85 -13.44 -2.22
CA SER A 41 -21.81 -14.06 -1.28
C SER A 41 -21.81 -13.43 0.13
N ASN A 42 -21.38 -12.19 0.25
CA ASN A 42 -21.20 -11.46 1.52
C ASN A 42 -20.28 -12.19 2.52
N THR A 43 -19.28 -12.88 2.02
CA THR A 43 -18.33 -13.66 2.84
C THR A 43 -17.43 -12.78 3.72
N GLN A 44 -17.24 -11.51 3.35
CA GLN A 44 -16.38 -10.56 4.07
C GLN A 44 -15.01 -11.17 4.43
N PRO A 45 -14.25 -11.63 3.42
CA PRO A 45 -13.12 -12.55 3.59
C PRO A 45 -11.87 -11.91 4.18
N TRP A 46 -11.91 -10.62 4.45
CA TRP A 46 -10.79 -9.82 4.92
C TRP A 46 -10.58 -9.91 6.43
N GLN A 47 -9.33 -9.97 6.82
CA GLN A 47 -8.88 -9.75 8.17
C GLN A 47 -7.85 -8.62 8.15
N MET A 48 -7.93 -7.68 9.08
CA MET A 48 -6.99 -6.56 9.15
C MET A 48 -6.22 -6.58 10.47
N VAL A 49 -4.89 -6.52 10.37
CA VAL A 49 -3.99 -6.42 11.51
C VAL A 49 -3.28 -5.08 11.46
N PHE A 50 -3.38 -4.29 12.51
CA PHE A 50 -2.71 -3.00 12.60
C PHE A 50 -1.47 -3.06 13.49
N ALA A 51 -0.40 -2.40 13.03
CA ALA A 51 0.84 -2.25 13.77
C ALA A 51 1.20 -0.76 13.91
N GLU A 52 1.50 -0.34 15.14
CA GLU A 52 1.89 1.01 15.52
C GLU A 52 3.04 0.97 16.52
N GLY A 53 3.81 2.06 16.63
CA GLY A 53 4.91 2.20 17.56
C GLY A 53 5.89 1.03 17.47
N VAL A 54 6.27 0.47 18.61
CA VAL A 54 7.26 -0.62 18.69
C VAL A 54 6.90 -1.85 17.85
N ARG A 55 5.60 -2.17 17.71
CA ARG A 55 5.18 -3.31 16.88
C ARG A 55 5.42 -3.03 15.40
N ARG A 56 5.12 -1.83 14.95
CA ARG A 56 5.40 -1.36 13.58
C ARG A 56 6.90 -1.38 13.30
N ASP A 57 7.71 -0.91 14.24
CA ASP A 57 9.17 -0.84 14.08
C ASP A 57 9.80 -2.24 14.01
N ARG A 58 9.36 -3.17 14.85
CA ARG A 58 9.79 -4.58 14.77
C ARG A 58 9.42 -5.23 13.45
N LEU A 59 8.23 -4.96 12.93
CA LEU A 59 7.79 -5.46 11.63
C LEU A 59 8.68 -4.90 10.51
N GLN A 60 8.95 -3.59 10.52
CA GLN A 60 9.85 -2.95 9.58
C GLN A 60 11.26 -3.57 9.62
N GLU A 61 11.83 -3.75 10.80
CA GLU A 61 13.15 -4.36 10.97
C GLU A 61 13.20 -5.77 10.38
N ALA A 62 12.19 -6.59 10.68
CA ALA A 62 12.09 -7.94 10.14
C ALA A 62 12.00 -7.96 8.61
N LEU A 63 11.19 -7.09 8.03
CA LEU A 63 11.04 -6.97 6.57
C LEU A 63 12.32 -6.47 5.90
N LEU A 64 12.99 -5.47 6.47
CA LEU A 64 14.27 -4.96 5.95
C LEU A 64 15.36 -6.01 6.02
N LYS A 65 15.42 -6.80 7.10
CA LYS A 65 16.34 -7.92 7.23
C LYS A 65 16.10 -8.95 6.13
N GLN A 66 14.86 -9.34 5.91
CA GLN A 66 14.50 -10.31 4.87
C GLN A 66 14.77 -9.78 3.47
N ALA A 67 14.43 -8.51 3.20
CA ALA A 67 14.66 -7.87 1.90
C ALA A 67 16.14 -7.81 1.49
N LYS A 68 17.05 -7.70 2.45
CA LYS A 68 18.51 -7.73 2.21
C LYS A 68 19.00 -9.13 1.80
N LEU A 69 18.29 -10.19 2.18
CA LEU A 69 18.63 -11.57 1.86
C LEU A 69 18.05 -12.06 0.53
N MET A 70 17.02 -11.38 0.02
CA MET A 70 16.33 -11.78 -1.21
C MET A 70 16.69 -10.86 -2.36
N PRO A 71 16.89 -11.39 -3.59
CA PRO A 71 17.01 -10.55 -4.77
C PRO A 71 15.71 -9.75 -4.96
N LEU A 72 15.79 -8.42 -4.94
CA LEU A 72 14.63 -7.52 -5.09
C LEU A 72 13.87 -7.69 -6.41
N THR A 73 14.46 -8.37 -7.37
CA THR A 73 13.86 -8.70 -8.67
C THR A 73 12.86 -9.85 -8.60
N SER A 74 12.89 -10.67 -7.54
CA SER A 74 12.05 -11.88 -7.43
C SER A 74 10.60 -11.59 -7.01
N SER A 75 10.30 -10.40 -6.50
CA SER A 75 8.98 -10.05 -5.96
C SER A 75 8.01 -9.43 -7.00
N VAL A 76 8.49 -9.14 -8.20
CA VAL A 76 7.66 -8.47 -9.20
C VAL A 76 7.29 -9.45 -10.31
N THR A 77 6.01 -9.78 -10.39
CA THR A 77 5.47 -10.60 -11.49
C THR A 77 5.85 -9.98 -12.84
N PRO A 78 6.43 -10.76 -13.78
CA PRO A 78 6.70 -10.27 -15.12
C PRO A 78 5.42 -9.78 -15.80
N LEU A 79 5.44 -8.56 -16.33
CA LEU A 79 4.33 -8.05 -17.14
C LEU A 79 4.46 -8.55 -18.58
N PRO A 80 3.33 -8.86 -19.26
CA PRO A 80 3.30 -9.07 -20.69
C PRO A 80 4.00 -7.92 -21.42
N GLU A 81 4.63 -8.21 -22.56
CA GLU A 81 5.40 -7.23 -23.32
C GLU A 81 4.59 -5.98 -23.67
N ALA A 82 3.35 -6.17 -24.10
CA ALA A 82 2.43 -5.09 -24.42
C ALA A 82 2.22 -4.09 -23.28
N LEU A 83 2.38 -4.50 -22.01
CA LEU A 83 2.15 -3.67 -20.82
C LEU A 83 3.44 -3.10 -20.22
N GLN A 84 4.61 -3.50 -20.70
CA GLN A 84 5.89 -3.05 -20.15
C GLN A 84 6.12 -1.54 -20.29
N HIS A 85 5.50 -0.89 -21.28
CA HIS A 85 5.60 0.55 -21.49
C HIS A 85 4.98 1.32 -20.30
N HIS A 86 3.87 0.87 -19.74
CA HIS A 86 3.25 1.49 -18.55
C HIS A 86 4.19 1.45 -17.35
N ARG A 87 4.87 0.31 -17.14
CA ARG A 87 5.83 0.18 -16.05
C ARG A 87 7.05 1.08 -16.22
N ARG A 88 7.54 1.22 -17.47
CA ARG A 88 8.66 2.12 -17.76
C ARG A 88 8.29 3.58 -17.52
N GLU A 89 7.09 3.98 -17.98
CA GLU A 89 6.60 5.34 -17.79
C GLU A 89 6.35 5.66 -16.31
N LEU A 90 5.70 4.76 -15.56
CA LEU A 90 5.54 4.91 -14.13
C LEU A 90 6.89 5.06 -13.42
N GLY A 91 7.86 4.21 -13.77
CA GLY A 91 9.21 4.29 -13.20
C GLY A 91 9.88 5.63 -13.48
N ARG A 92 9.74 6.16 -14.71
CA ARG A 92 10.26 7.49 -15.06
C ARG A 92 9.66 8.60 -14.19
N GLN A 93 8.35 8.58 -13.99
CA GLN A 93 7.65 9.58 -13.17
C GLN A 93 8.05 9.48 -11.70
N VAL A 94 8.00 8.28 -11.11
CA VAL A 94 8.27 8.04 -9.69
C VAL A 94 9.72 8.37 -9.34
N TYR A 95 10.69 7.84 -10.08
CA TYR A 95 12.10 8.13 -9.82
C TYR A 95 12.47 9.57 -10.16
N GLY A 96 11.89 10.12 -11.23
CA GLY A 96 12.08 11.52 -11.60
C GLY A 96 11.59 12.50 -10.52
N SER A 97 10.43 12.23 -9.90
CA SER A 97 9.94 13.05 -8.78
C SER A 97 10.81 12.99 -7.53
N MET A 98 11.63 11.92 -7.40
CA MET A 98 12.60 11.75 -6.32
C MET A 98 14.00 12.30 -6.68
N GLY A 99 14.21 12.83 -7.88
CA GLY A 99 15.53 13.26 -8.36
C GLY A 99 16.50 12.10 -8.63
N ILE A 100 16.01 10.87 -8.82
CA ILE A 100 16.82 9.67 -9.01
C ILE A 100 17.01 9.44 -10.52
N ALA A 101 18.24 9.52 -11.00
CA ALA A 101 18.59 9.29 -12.39
C ALA A 101 18.39 7.81 -12.80
N ARG A 102 18.28 7.56 -14.12
CA ARG A 102 18.02 6.21 -14.64
C ARG A 102 19.15 5.24 -14.35
N ASP A 103 20.38 5.71 -14.34
CA ASP A 103 21.62 4.96 -14.10
C ASP A 103 22.02 4.93 -12.61
N ASP A 104 21.35 5.70 -11.75
CA ASP A 104 21.58 5.68 -10.31
C ASP A 104 20.96 4.43 -9.65
N GLN A 105 21.68 3.33 -9.75
CA GLN A 105 21.26 2.05 -9.16
C GLN A 105 21.12 2.12 -7.62
N LYS A 106 21.97 2.89 -6.94
CA LYS A 106 21.92 3.02 -5.47
C LYS A 106 20.69 3.78 -5.03
N GLY A 107 20.40 4.91 -5.66
CA GLY A 107 19.18 5.69 -5.39
C GLY A 107 17.92 4.89 -5.67
N ARG A 108 17.88 4.14 -6.76
CA ARG A 108 16.75 3.26 -7.08
C ARG A 108 16.57 2.15 -6.06
N MET A 109 17.66 1.52 -5.61
CA MET A 109 17.63 0.52 -4.55
C MET A 109 17.09 1.12 -3.24
N SER A 110 17.59 2.29 -2.84
CA SER A 110 17.09 3.01 -1.67
C SER A 110 15.59 3.30 -1.78
N ALA A 111 15.12 3.76 -2.93
CA ALA A 111 13.69 4.00 -3.17
C ALA A 111 12.84 2.72 -3.06
N VAL A 112 13.35 1.58 -3.52
CA VAL A 112 12.67 0.28 -3.35
C VAL A 112 12.62 -0.13 -1.88
N MET A 113 13.71 0.07 -1.13
CA MET A 113 13.75 -0.28 0.30
C MET A 113 12.73 0.50 1.13
N ARG A 114 12.33 1.71 0.71
CA ARG A 114 11.28 2.50 1.37
C ARG A 114 9.91 1.81 1.42
N ASN A 115 9.63 0.86 0.54
CA ASN A 115 8.41 0.04 0.63
C ASN A 115 8.38 -0.76 1.94
N TYR A 116 9.53 -1.32 2.33
CA TYR A 116 9.68 -2.07 3.59
C TYR A 116 9.75 -1.18 4.83
N GLU A 117 9.95 0.12 4.62
CA GLU A 117 9.89 1.17 5.65
C GLU A 117 8.50 1.81 5.75
N PHE A 118 7.52 1.26 5.00
CA PHE A 118 6.15 1.77 4.93
C PHE A 118 6.08 3.24 4.54
N PHE A 119 7.06 3.75 3.81
CA PHE A 119 7.21 5.16 3.43
C PHE A 119 7.17 6.13 4.62
N GLY A 120 7.52 5.67 5.82
CA GLY A 120 7.49 6.43 7.06
C GLY A 120 6.13 6.51 7.75
N ALA A 121 5.12 5.76 7.28
CA ALA A 121 3.80 5.75 7.91
C ALA A 121 3.87 5.31 9.38
N PRO A 122 3.21 6.02 10.32
CA PRO A 122 3.22 5.70 11.74
C PRO A 122 2.33 4.50 12.08
N THR A 123 1.30 4.26 11.27
CA THR A 123 0.36 3.14 11.39
C THR A 123 0.39 2.32 10.10
N VAL A 124 0.43 1.01 10.21
CA VAL A 124 0.44 0.08 9.09
C VAL A 124 -0.69 -0.93 9.26
N GLY A 125 -1.52 -1.06 8.24
CA GLY A 125 -2.53 -2.11 8.14
C GLY A 125 -2.07 -3.23 7.21
N ILE A 126 -2.15 -4.48 7.67
CA ILE A 126 -1.93 -5.68 6.86
C ILE A 126 -3.29 -6.31 6.63
N VAL A 127 -3.68 -6.41 5.36
CA VAL A 127 -4.91 -7.08 4.97
C VAL A 127 -4.60 -8.52 4.66
N CYS A 128 -5.32 -9.43 5.28
CA CYS A 128 -5.15 -10.87 5.14
C CYS A 128 -6.45 -11.50 4.66
N MET A 129 -6.33 -12.66 4.04
CA MET A 129 -7.43 -13.52 3.63
C MET A 129 -7.06 -14.95 3.95
N ASP A 130 -8.05 -15.81 4.24
CA ASP A 130 -7.79 -17.23 4.40
C ASP A 130 -7.23 -17.82 3.10
N LYS A 131 -6.21 -18.65 3.22
CA LYS A 131 -5.50 -19.26 2.08
C LYS A 131 -6.37 -20.22 1.25
N ASP A 132 -7.45 -20.73 1.83
CA ASP A 132 -8.37 -21.67 1.19
C ASP A 132 -9.48 -20.97 0.39
N LEU A 133 -9.53 -19.63 0.44
CA LEU A 133 -10.44 -18.81 -0.36
C LEU A 133 -9.88 -18.54 -1.77
N GLY A 134 -10.78 -18.25 -2.72
CA GLY A 134 -10.45 -18.15 -4.13
C GLY A 134 -10.28 -16.72 -4.65
N PHE A 135 -10.16 -16.64 -5.97
CA PHE A 135 -9.98 -15.36 -6.68
C PHE A 135 -11.14 -14.39 -6.49
N ALA A 136 -12.39 -14.89 -6.46
CA ALA A 136 -13.56 -14.04 -6.24
C ALA A 136 -13.53 -13.35 -4.87
N ASP A 137 -13.01 -14.05 -3.85
CA ASP A 137 -12.86 -13.50 -2.51
C ASP A 137 -11.71 -12.48 -2.45
N ALA A 138 -10.62 -12.72 -3.19
CA ALA A 138 -9.51 -11.77 -3.32
C ALA A 138 -9.94 -10.45 -3.96
N LEU A 139 -10.92 -10.45 -4.88
CA LEU A 139 -11.52 -9.22 -5.40
C LEU A 139 -12.19 -8.41 -4.29
N GLY A 140 -12.93 -9.07 -3.39
CA GLY A 140 -13.54 -8.42 -2.22
C GLY A 140 -12.48 -7.77 -1.32
N VAL A 141 -11.35 -8.45 -1.09
CA VAL A 141 -10.21 -7.90 -0.35
C VAL A 141 -9.64 -6.66 -1.03
N GLY A 142 -9.51 -6.66 -2.36
CA GLY A 142 -9.07 -5.47 -3.10
C GLY A 142 -10.05 -4.30 -3.02
N ILE A 143 -11.36 -4.56 -2.95
CA ILE A 143 -12.38 -3.52 -2.81
C ILE A 143 -12.30 -2.87 -1.42
N ILE A 144 -12.20 -3.64 -0.33
CA ILE A 144 -12.07 -3.05 1.02
C ILE A 144 -10.77 -2.25 1.15
N GLU A 145 -9.67 -2.72 0.58
CA GLU A 145 -8.41 -1.99 0.55
C GLU A 145 -8.58 -0.63 -0.14
N ALA A 146 -9.19 -0.59 -1.31
CA ALA A 146 -9.48 0.66 -2.03
C ALA A 146 -10.39 1.59 -1.22
N SER A 147 -11.32 1.05 -0.43
CA SER A 147 -12.23 1.82 0.42
C SER A 147 -11.55 2.44 1.64
N THR A 148 -10.42 1.87 2.10
CA THR A 148 -9.62 2.42 3.22
C THR A 148 -8.65 3.51 2.78
N THR A 149 -8.31 3.60 1.49
CA THR A 149 -7.32 4.56 0.98
C THR A 149 -7.90 5.95 0.72
N ARG A 150 -8.96 6.35 1.42
CA ARG A 150 -9.49 7.70 1.35
C ARG A 150 -8.45 8.72 1.77
N ASN A 151 -8.44 9.85 1.06
CA ASN A 151 -7.48 10.92 1.16
C ASN A 151 -7.25 11.39 2.62
N PRO A 152 -6.02 11.27 3.16
CA PRO A 152 -5.71 11.70 4.53
C PRO A 152 -5.75 13.22 4.73
N SER A 153 -5.93 14.03 3.68
CA SER A 153 -6.07 15.48 3.80
C SER A 153 -7.40 15.94 4.41
N THR A 154 -8.29 14.99 4.76
CA THR A 154 -9.55 15.24 5.49
C THR A 154 -9.52 14.76 6.94
N LEU A 155 -8.36 14.37 7.44
CA LEU A 155 -8.15 13.98 8.83
C LEU A 155 -7.38 15.03 9.61
#